data_eb30a10d7a011896032d96a426034c6d
#
_entry.id   eb30a10d7a011896032d96a426034c6d
#
_cell.length_a   1.000
_cell.length_b   1.000
_cell.length_c   1.000
_cell.angle_alpha   90.00
_cell.angle_beta   90.00
_cell.angle_gamma   90.00
#
_symmetry.space_group_name_H-M   'P 1'
#
loop_
_entity.id
_entity.type
_entity.pdbx_description
1 polymer ?
#
loop_
_entity_poly.entity_id
_entity_poly.type
_entity_poly.pdbx_seq_one_letter_code
_entity_poly.pdbx_strand_id
1 'polypeptide(L)'
;MFSSFRNFTRRGLLRQGGMLAAAQALGGRTQTAAASALEIGPNLYRSIGVRPIINARGTFTIITGSQTLPEVKRAMDEASRGYVQMDELMEGVGKRLAELTGAEWGIVTAGCCAAITHCTAAAIAGFNPERMQRLPDLRGLKNEVVIPQYSRNVYDHAIRMLGVKVVTVSGSENLESAFNERTAMAYILGGPGDDGPLGTRVVAAAAKRHNVPILVDAAAEILTLKPNVHLERGATAVAYSGGKCIRGPQAAGLLLGEKNWLQSAWANSAPHHAFGRSLKVGKEEVMGMLAAVEMWTKRDHQAEWRQWEAWLDDIGAKVRKIDGMTAEIKQPGSDLSNRTPRLIIQWDGARRGITGQEVHQLLSDTEPRIILASGNGSRPGNMASSVSVVPYMLIPGEEKIVADRLHAVLSNPPKFENPVQPAGQPVAVGGPWIAHLEFGRGSAVNGFNLEQDGDELKGLYSTEFFGTFPLNGSVAANTVRFRSSYPVEGQRLNWSFTGTVDGSKMSGTVNMGEYGETTWTAERNQH
;
A
#
# COMPACT_ATOMS: atom_id res chain seq x y z
N MET A 1 -1.23 -11.64 0.72
CA MET A 1 -2.01 -10.99 1.76
C MET A 1 -3.41 -10.61 1.26
N PHE A 2 -4.03 -11.47 0.43
CA PHE A 2 -5.40 -11.31 -0.07
C PHE A 2 -6.04 -12.69 -0.25
N SER A 3 -6.27 -13.40 0.89
CA SER A 3 -7.03 -14.66 0.85
C SER A 3 -8.53 -14.48 1.10
N SER A 4 -9.03 -13.26 1.28
CA SER A 4 -10.43 -13.02 1.62
C SER A 4 -11.33 -12.59 0.46
N PHE A 5 -10.84 -12.55 -0.78
CA PHE A 5 -11.71 -12.56 -1.96
C PHE A 5 -11.97 -14.00 -2.45
N ARG A 6 -12.03 -14.97 -1.52
CA ARG A 6 -12.57 -16.29 -1.80
C ARG A 6 -14.06 -16.16 -2.00
N ASN A 7 -14.50 -16.43 -3.24
CA ASN A 7 -15.79 -16.94 -3.71
C ASN A 7 -16.45 -16.16 -4.84
N PHE A 8 -15.67 -15.57 -5.74
CA PHE A 8 -16.22 -15.21 -7.05
C PHE A 8 -15.52 -15.94 -8.19
N THR A 9 -15.51 -17.29 -8.12
CA THR A 9 -15.24 -18.07 -9.32
C THR A 9 -16.52 -18.23 -10.12
N ARG A 10 -16.46 -18.22 -11.44
CA ARG A 10 -17.60 -18.54 -12.32
C ARG A 10 -18.30 -19.84 -11.90
N ARG A 11 -17.58 -20.81 -11.35
CA ARG A 11 -18.13 -22.07 -10.83
C ARG A 11 -18.93 -21.88 -9.54
N GLY A 12 -18.53 -20.95 -8.65
CA GLY A 12 -19.31 -20.57 -7.47
C GLY A 12 -20.60 -19.84 -7.86
N LEU A 13 -20.51 -18.94 -8.84
CA LEU A 13 -21.67 -18.23 -9.39
C LEU A 13 -22.62 -19.19 -10.13
N LEU A 14 -22.09 -20.15 -10.91
CA LEU A 14 -22.91 -21.15 -11.62
C LEU A 14 -23.51 -22.20 -10.67
N ARG A 15 -22.85 -22.57 -9.57
CA ARG A 15 -23.44 -23.41 -8.53
C ARG A 15 -24.54 -22.70 -7.75
N GLN A 16 -24.38 -21.41 -7.45
CA GLN A 16 -25.45 -20.61 -6.84
C GLN A 16 -26.57 -20.29 -7.84
N GLY A 17 -26.24 -20.04 -9.11
CA GLY A 17 -27.21 -19.87 -10.18
C GLY A 17 -28.00 -21.16 -10.46
N GLY A 18 -27.35 -22.32 -10.43
CA GLY A 18 -27.99 -23.62 -10.59
C GLY A 18 -28.94 -23.96 -9.45
N MET A 19 -28.61 -23.62 -8.20
CA MET A 19 -29.53 -23.79 -7.07
C MET A 19 -30.69 -22.78 -7.11
N LEU A 20 -30.50 -21.56 -7.60
CA LEU A 20 -31.57 -20.59 -7.84
C LEU A 20 -32.54 -21.05 -8.95
N ALA A 21 -32.01 -21.64 -10.02
CA ALA A 21 -32.85 -22.23 -11.10
C ALA A 21 -33.68 -23.45 -10.62
N ALA A 22 -33.09 -24.28 -9.75
CA ALA A 22 -33.80 -25.42 -9.15
C ALA A 22 -34.87 -24.95 -8.13
N ALA A 23 -34.63 -23.85 -7.39
CA ALA A 23 -35.62 -23.26 -6.48
C ALA A 23 -36.78 -22.59 -7.23
N GLN A 24 -36.56 -22.03 -8.42
CA GLN A 24 -37.64 -21.49 -9.26
C GLN A 24 -38.53 -22.59 -9.84
N ALA A 25 -37.98 -23.80 -10.09
CA ALA A 25 -38.76 -24.95 -10.57
C ALA A 25 -39.70 -25.53 -9.47
N LEU A 26 -39.48 -25.20 -8.20
CA LEU A 26 -40.29 -25.67 -7.06
C LEU A 26 -41.34 -24.62 -6.58
N GLY A 27 -41.67 -23.62 -7.40
CA GLY A 27 -42.81 -22.71 -7.17
C GLY A 27 -42.70 -21.74 -5.99
N GLY A 28 -41.51 -21.57 -5.43
CA GLY A 28 -41.25 -20.56 -4.42
C GLY A 28 -40.95 -19.19 -5.07
N ARG A 29 -41.80 -18.20 -4.90
CA ARG A 29 -41.47 -16.80 -5.15
C ARG A 29 -40.25 -16.45 -4.26
N THR A 30 -39.06 -16.45 -4.84
CA THR A 30 -37.92 -15.77 -4.21
C THR A 30 -38.28 -14.29 -4.15
N GLN A 31 -38.71 -13.84 -3.00
CA GLN A 31 -38.63 -12.41 -2.70
C GLN A 31 -37.15 -12.05 -2.86
N THR A 32 -36.82 -11.32 -3.92
CA THR A 32 -35.57 -10.55 -3.94
C THR A 32 -35.65 -9.66 -2.71
N ALA A 33 -34.87 -9.99 -1.69
CA ALA A 33 -34.74 -9.11 -0.54
C ALA A 33 -34.41 -7.73 -1.10
N ALA A 34 -35.31 -6.77 -0.91
CA ALA A 34 -35.05 -5.38 -1.27
C ALA A 34 -33.73 -5.02 -0.58
N ALA A 35 -32.77 -4.47 -1.34
CA ALA A 35 -31.53 -4.01 -0.75
C ALA A 35 -31.90 -3.10 0.44
N SER A 36 -31.41 -3.42 1.64
CA SER A 36 -31.67 -2.62 2.82
C SER A 36 -31.22 -1.18 2.55
N ALA A 37 -32.04 -0.21 2.94
CA ALA A 37 -31.69 1.20 2.80
C ALA A 37 -30.38 1.49 3.55
N LEU A 38 -29.57 2.43 3.04
CA LEU A 38 -28.36 2.87 3.70
C LEU A 38 -28.70 3.44 5.09
N GLU A 39 -28.16 2.84 6.14
CA GLU A 39 -28.32 3.30 7.51
C GLU A 39 -27.20 4.26 7.89
N ILE A 40 -27.50 5.55 8.00
CA ILE A 40 -26.54 6.55 8.46
C ILE A 40 -26.41 6.44 9.99
N GLY A 41 -25.23 6.02 10.46
CA GLY A 41 -24.96 5.83 11.88
C GLY A 41 -23.98 4.67 12.15
N PRO A 42 -24.04 4.05 13.34
CA PRO A 42 -23.10 2.98 13.73
C PRO A 42 -23.12 1.75 12.81
N ASN A 43 -24.23 1.52 12.11
CA ASN A 43 -24.42 0.38 11.20
C ASN A 43 -24.08 0.72 9.75
N LEU A 44 -23.55 1.89 9.45
CA LEU A 44 -23.33 2.37 8.07
C LEU A 44 -22.70 1.31 7.15
N TYR A 45 -21.58 0.73 7.55
CA TYR A 45 -20.90 -0.29 6.75
C TYR A 45 -21.66 -1.62 6.71
N ARG A 46 -22.25 -2.01 7.85
CA ARG A 46 -23.01 -3.27 7.95
C ARG A 46 -24.28 -3.23 7.10
N SER A 47 -24.91 -2.05 6.94
CA SER A 47 -26.10 -1.87 6.10
C SER A 47 -25.87 -2.18 4.62
N ILE A 48 -24.61 -2.14 4.16
CA ILE A 48 -24.20 -2.51 2.80
C ILE A 48 -23.40 -3.83 2.77
N GLY A 49 -23.46 -4.64 3.83
CA GLY A 49 -22.81 -5.95 3.90
C GLY A 49 -21.29 -5.89 4.17
N VAL A 50 -20.73 -4.72 4.52
CA VAL A 50 -19.31 -4.56 4.85
C VAL A 50 -19.10 -4.71 6.36
N ARG A 51 -18.19 -5.58 6.75
CA ARG A 51 -17.84 -5.82 8.16
C ARG A 51 -16.75 -4.85 8.61
N PRO A 52 -16.97 -4.02 9.63
CA PRO A 52 -15.94 -3.18 10.23
C PRO A 52 -14.77 -3.98 10.81
N ILE A 53 -13.63 -3.32 10.98
CA ILE A 53 -12.41 -3.91 11.54
C ILE A 53 -11.90 -3.08 12.72
N ILE A 54 -11.22 -3.73 13.64
CA ILE A 54 -10.34 -3.11 14.62
C ILE A 54 -8.95 -3.03 14.00
N ASN A 55 -8.42 -1.81 13.92
CA ASN A 55 -7.16 -1.56 13.22
C ASN A 55 -5.96 -1.61 14.17
N ALA A 56 -5.37 -2.78 14.33
CA ALA A 56 -4.12 -3.00 15.05
C ALA A 56 -2.88 -3.09 14.11
N ARG A 57 -3.00 -2.54 12.89
CA ARG A 57 -1.96 -2.59 11.85
C ARG A 57 -1.36 -1.23 11.52
N GLY A 58 -2.18 -0.18 11.48
CA GLY A 58 -1.74 1.15 11.08
C GLY A 58 -2.41 1.68 9.81
N THR A 59 -1.84 2.71 9.21
CA THR A 59 -2.50 3.56 8.19
C THR A 59 -2.30 3.08 6.75
N PHE A 60 -2.71 1.87 6.45
CA PHE A 60 -2.67 1.33 5.08
C PHE A 60 -3.97 1.62 4.32
N THR A 61 -3.88 2.01 3.06
CA THR A 61 -5.05 2.35 2.21
C THR A 61 -6.03 1.17 2.10
N ILE A 62 -5.53 -0.07 2.04
CA ILE A 62 -6.37 -1.28 1.95
C ILE A 62 -7.29 -1.48 3.16
N ILE A 63 -6.96 -0.87 4.29
CA ILE A 63 -7.79 -0.84 5.49
C ILE A 63 -8.21 0.59 5.85
N THR A 64 -8.35 1.44 4.84
CA THR A 64 -8.91 2.80 4.89
C THR A 64 -8.09 3.86 5.64
N GLY A 65 -6.80 3.62 5.87
CA GLY A 65 -5.88 4.62 6.45
C GLY A 65 -6.16 4.94 7.91
N SER A 66 -6.06 6.22 8.28
CA SER A 66 -6.33 6.69 9.63
C SER A 66 -7.79 7.09 9.85
N GLN A 67 -8.22 7.08 11.12
CA GLN A 67 -9.44 7.77 11.51
C GLN A 67 -9.22 9.27 11.57
N THR A 68 -10.01 9.99 10.76
CA THR A 68 -10.02 11.45 10.73
C THR A 68 -10.42 12.02 12.10
N LEU A 69 -9.71 13.05 12.58
CA LEU A 69 -10.00 13.69 13.85
C LEU A 69 -11.39 14.32 13.88
N PRO A 70 -12.04 14.40 15.06
CA PRO A 70 -13.35 15.06 15.18
C PRO A 70 -13.35 16.52 14.70
N GLU A 71 -12.28 17.29 14.97
CA GLU A 71 -12.10 18.67 14.53
C GLU A 71 -12.03 18.77 13.02
N VAL A 72 -11.33 17.83 12.39
CA VAL A 72 -11.22 17.74 10.92
C VAL A 72 -12.58 17.43 10.29
N LYS A 73 -13.35 16.50 10.88
CA LYS A 73 -14.72 16.18 10.41
C LYS A 73 -15.62 17.40 10.48
N ARG A 74 -15.56 18.18 11.59
CA ARG A 74 -16.32 19.43 11.71
C ARG A 74 -15.91 20.45 10.66
N ALA A 75 -14.60 20.63 10.40
CA ALA A 75 -14.13 21.56 9.38
C ALA A 75 -14.63 21.17 7.97
N MET A 76 -14.63 19.87 7.66
CA MET A 76 -15.17 19.35 6.40
C MET A 76 -16.68 19.56 6.28
N ASP A 77 -17.44 19.29 7.36
CA ASP A 77 -18.89 19.51 7.40
C ASP A 77 -19.23 20.99 7.20
N GLU A 78 -18.56 21.91 7.87
CA GLU A 78 -18.77 23.36 7.67
C GLU A 78 -18.38 23.79 6.25
N ALA A 79 -17.24 23.31 5.72
CA ALA A 79 -16.85 23.61 4.35
C ALA A 79 -17.87 23.15 3.31
N SER A 80 -18.59 22.06 3.58
CA SER A 80 -19.62 21.52 2.67
C SER A 80 -20.81 22.45 2.49
N ARG A 81 -21.08 23.34 3.47
CA ARG A 81 -22.27 24.19 3.54
C ARG A 81 -22.17 25.47 2.72
N GLY A 82 -20.97 25.82 2.21
CA GLY A 82 -20.73 27.06 1.48
C GLY A 82 -20.03 26.85 0.15
N TYR A 83 -19.97 27.92 -0.67
CA TYR A 83 -19.24 27.97 -1.92
C TYR A 83 -18.12 28.99 -1.81
N VAL A 84 -16.95 28.66 -2.37
CA VAL A 84 -15.77 29.52 -2.42
C VAL A 84 -15.11 29.41 -3.79
N GLN A 85 -14.35 30.42 -4.17
CA GLN A 85 -13.48 30.36 -5.33
C GLN A 85 -12.19 29.59 -4.94
N MET A 86 -11.83 28.57 -5.74
CA MET A 86 -10.80 27.62 -5.36
C MET A 86 -9.39 28.20 -5.29
N ASP A 87 -9.06 29.16 -6.15
CA ASP A 87 -7.73 29.81 -6.11
C ASP A 87 -7.61 30.75 -4.89
N GLU A 88 -8.69 31.47 -4.56
CA GLU A 88 -8.77 32.27 -3.35
C GLU A 88 -8.64 31.41 -2.09
N LEU A 89 -9.34 30.26 -2.08
CA LEU A 89 -9.25 29.28 -0.98
C LEU A 89 -7.82 28.79 -0.83
N MET A 90 -7.17 28.38 -1.92
CA MET A 90 -5.80 27.84 -1.86
C MET A 90 -4.78 28.90 -1.50
N GLU A 91 -4.96 30.14 -1.91
CA GLU A 91 -4.12 31.27 -1.48
C GLU A 91 -4.24 31.50 0.05
N GLY A 92 -5.46 31.52 0.57
CA GLY A 92 -5.71 31.65 2.03
C GLY A 92 -5.13 30.48 2.83
N VAL A 93 -5.33 29.25 2.36
CA VAL A 93 -4.78 28.03 2.95
C VAL A 93 -3.26 28.01 2.89
N GLY A 94 -2.66 28.43 1.77
CA GLY A 94 -1.22 28.50 1.59
C GLY A 94 -0.54 29.44 2.58
N LYS A 95 -1.09 30.63 2.79
CA LYS A 95 -0.64 31.58 3.82
C LYS A 95 -0.72 30.97 5.23
N ARG A 96 -1.86 30.34 5.54
CA ARG A 96 -2.06 29.73 6.85
C ARG A 96 -1.13 28.55 7.11
N LEU A 97 -0.91 27.70 6.10
CA LEU A 97 0.07 26.60 6.20
C LEU A 97 1.49 27.13 6.41
N ALA A 98 1.91 28.21 5.74
CA ALA A 98 3.20 28.85 5.96
C ALA A 98 3.37 29.30 7.42
N GLU A 99 2.37 29.98 7.99
CA GLU A 99 2.37 30.40 9.40
C GLU A 99 2.49 29.22 10.37
N LEU A 100 1.74 28.13 10.13
CA LEU A 100 1.72 26.97 11.01
C LEU A 100 3.01 26.16 10.95
N THR A 101 3.58 26.01 9.76
CA THR A 101 4.66 25.05 9.51
C THR A 101 6.05 25.68 9.47
N GLY A 102 6.14 26.99 9.19
CA GLY A 102 7.39 27.68 8.94
C GLY A 102 7.97 27.43 7.53
N ALA A 103 7.24 26.70 6.65
CA ALA A 103 7.58 26.61 5.23
C ALA A 103 7.25 27.95 4.53
N GLU A 104 7.87 28.21 3.38
CA GLU A 104 7.57 29.42 2.59
C GLU A 104 6.11 29.42 2.11
N TRP A 105 5.58 28.24 1.74
CA TRP A 105 4.22 28.07 1.25
C TRP A 105 3.70 26.64 1.48
N GLY A 106 2.38 26.46 1.33
CA GLY A 106 1.75 25.14 1.36
C GLY A 106 0.55 25.05 0.43
N ILE A 107 0.27 23.87 -0.10
CA ILE A 107 -0.96 23.54 -0.83
C ILE A 107 -1.50 22.18 -0.42
N VAL A 108 -2.81 21.98 -0.65
CA VAL A 108 -3.48 20.70 -0.45
C VAL A 108 -3.80 20.06 -1.80
N THR A 109 -3.60 18.77 -1.91
CA THR A 109 -3.79 17.98 -3.14
C THR A 109 -4.71 16.79 -2.89
N ALA A 110 -5.12 16.09 -3.96
CA ALA A 110 -5.90 14.86 -3.87
C ALA A 110 -5.00 13.66 -3.50
N GLY A 111 -4.46 13.66 -2.28
CA GLY A 111 -3.49 12.69 -1.78
C GLY A 111 -2.04 12.98 -2.17
N CYS A 112 -1.10 12.28 -1.54
CA CYS A 112 0.33 12.46 -1.77
C CYS A 112 0.74 12.11 -3.20
N CYS A 113 0.15 11.09 -3.84
CA CYS A 113 0.44 10.77 -5.24
C CYS A 113 0.09 11.93 -6.19
N ALA A 114 -1.03 12.63 -5.95
CA ALA A 114 -1.36 13.84 -6.71
C ALA A 114 -0.33 14.94 -6.47
N ALA A 115 0.16 15.10 -5.25
CA ALA A 115 1.25 16.02 -4.92
C ALA A 115 2.51 15.75 -5.76
N ILE A 116 2.92 14.49 -5.84
CA ILE A 116 4.07 14.05 -6.65
C ILE A 116 3.83 14.37 -8.13
N THR A 117 2.65 14.04 -8.67
CA THR A 117 2.28 14.33 -10.06
C THR A 117 2.30 15.82 -10.36
N HIS A 118 1.73 16.65 -9.48
CA HIS A 118 1.68 18.11 -9.69
C HIS A 118 3.06 18.74 -9.61
N CYS A 119 3.92 18.31 -8.68
CA CYS A 119 5.32 18.76 -8.61
C CYS A 119 6.10 18.35 -9.86
N THR A 120 5.91 17.13 -10.37
CA THR A 120 6.56 16.68 -11.59
C THR A 120 6.10 17.49 -12.81
N ALA A 121 4.79 17.73 -12.93
CA ALA A 121 4.23 18.57 -14.00
C ALA A 121 4.78 20.01 -13.92
N ALA A 122 4.83 20.59 -12.73
CA ALA A 122 5.40 21.91 -12.50
C ALA A 122 6.90 21.99 -12.81
N ALA A 123 7.67 20.95 -12.51
CA ALA A 123 9.09 20.88 -12.85
C ALA A 123 9.34 20.85 -14.38
N ILE A 124 8.40 20.29 -15.15
CA ILE A 124 8.48 20.17 -16.61
C ILE A 124 7.91 21.42 -17.31
N ALA A 125 6.69 21.82 -16.92
CA ALA A 125 5.92 22.85 -17.61
C ALA A 125 6.02 24.24 -16.98
N GLY A 126 6.39 24.29 -15.69
CA GLY A 126 6.34 25.53 -14.91
C GLY A 126 4.93 26.12 -14.87
N PHE A 127 4.82 27.42 -15.02
CA PHE A 127 3.57 28.18 -15.10
C PHE A 127 3.21 28.53 -16.57
N ASN A 128 3.72 27.78 -17.54
CA ASN A 128 3.51 28.04 -18.97
C ASN A 128 2.33 27.23 -19.52
N PRO A 129 1.18 27.85 -19.90
CA PRO A 129 -0.01 27.14 -20.36
C PRO A 129 0.23 26.26 -21.60
N GLU A 130 1.07 26.69 -22.55
CA GLU A 130 1.37 25.91 -23.74
C GLU A 130 2.09 24.61 -23.41
N ARG A 131 3.07 24.67 -22.48
CA ARG A 131 3.77 23.47 -21.98
C ARG A 131 2.82 22.58 -21.18
N MET A 132 1.95 23.14 -20.33
CA MET A 132 0.95 22.40 -19.59
C MET A 132 0.03 21.59 -20.49
N GLN A 133 -0.44 22.20 -21.61
CA GLN A 133 -1.32 21.54 -22.57
C GLN A 133 -0.62 20.46 -23.40
N ARG A 134 0.70 20.47 -23.45
CA ARG A 134 1.46 19.43 -24.16
C ARG A 134 1.65 18.15 -23.37
N LEU A 135 1.63 18.23 -22.04
CA LEU A 135 1.80 17.04 -21.20
C LEU A 135 0.71 15.99 -21.52
N PRO A 136 1.06 14.72 -21.68
CA PRO A 136 2.37 14.08 -21.41
C PRO A 136 3.35 14.01 -22.61
N ASP A 137 3.15 14.77 -23.69
CA ASP A 137 4.13 14.85 -24.77
C ASP A 137 5.34 15.70 -24.35
N LEU A 138 6.46 15.08 -24.09
CA LEU A 138 7.67 15.70 -23.55
C LEU A 138 8.70 16.14 -24.63
N ARG A 139 8.37 16.07 -25.92
CA ARG A 139 9.30 16.47 -26.99
C ARG A 139 9.70 17.94 -26.84
N GLY A 140 11.01 18.20 -26.67
CA GLY A 140 11.55 19.55 -26.44
C GLY A 140 11.35 20.10 -25.02
N LEU A 141 10.89 19.29 -24.08
CA LEU A 141 10.78 19.61 -22.66
C LEU A 141 11.77 18.74 -21.85
N LYS A 142 12.01 19.13 -20.60
CA LYS A 142 12.71 18.27 -19.64
C LYS A 142 11.92 16.97 -19.44
N ASN A 143 12.61 15.83 -19.47
CA ASN A 143 11.96 14.52 -19.51
C ASN A 143 12.63 13.44 -18.65
N GLU A 144 13.53 13.84 -17.77
CA GLU A 144 14.24 12.93 -16.85
C GLU A 144 13.97 13.34 -15.39
N VAL A 145 13.80 12.33 -14.52
CA VAL A 145 13.72 12.51 -13.06
C VAL A 145 14.75 11.61 -12.40
N VAL A 146 15.62 12.20 -11.59
CA VAL A 146 16.68 11.50 -10.84
C VAL A 146 16.09 10.92 -9.55
N ILE A 147 16.27 9.61 -9.34
CA ILE A 147 15.76 8.90 -8.15
C ILE A 147 16.87 7.97 -7.61
N PRO A 148 17.29 8.12 -6.35
CA PRO A 148 18.14 7.14 -5.69
C PRO A 148 17.51 5.73 -5.70
N GLN A 149 18.33 4.69 -5.84
CA GLN A 149 17.84 3.30 -5.92
C GLN A 149 16.95 2.92 -4.72
N TYR A 150 17.30 3.35 -3.51
CA TYR A 150 16.51 3.06 -2.31
C TYR A 150 15.15 3.77 -2.29
N SER A 151 15.00 4.87 -3.04
CA SER A 151 13.77 5.66 -3.15
C SER A 151 12.80 5.10 -4.19
N ARG A 152 13.24 4.13 -5.03
CA ARG A 152 12.36 3.48 -6.00
C ARG A 152 11.25 2.70 -5.26
N ASN A 153 10.01 2.97 -5.60
CA ASN A 153 8.84 2.39 -4.94
C ASN A 153 7.62 2.39 -5.87
N VAL A 154 6.51 1.78 -5.44
CA VAL A 154 5.27 1.68 -6.23
C VAL A 154 4.65 3.03 -6.58
N TYR A 155 4.92 4.07 -5.80
CA TYR A 155 4.36 5.41 -6.00
C TYR A 155 5.14 6.22 -7.06
N ASP A 156 6.30 5.77 -7.52
CA ASP A 156 6.98 6.46 -8.64
C ASP A 156 6.17 6.41 -9.94
N HIS A 157 5.09 5.63 -9.97
CA HIS A 157 4.07 5.69 -10.99
C HIS A 157 3.48 7.09 -11.17
N ALA A 158 3.31 7.84 -10.07
CA ALA A 158 2.85 9.22 -10.09
C ALA A 158 3.78 10.19 -10.86
N ILE A 159 5.06 9.81 -10.97
CA ILE A 159 6.08 10.48 -11.77
C ILE A 159 6.03 9.98 -13.22
N ARG A 160 6.06 8.66 -13.40
CA ARG A 160 6.15 8.00 -14.70
C ARG A 160 4.93 8.22 -15.59
N MET A 161 3.74 8.47 -15.01
CA MET A 161 2.53 8.73 -15.77
C MET A 161 2.61 10.00 -16.65
N LEU A 162 3.56 10.91 -16.37
CA LEU A 162 3.84 12.06 -17.23
C LEU A 162 4.75 11.72 -18.42
N GLY A 163 5.17 10.48 -18.59
CA GLY A 163 6.03 10.05 -19.69
C GLY A 163 7.52 10.28 -19.45
N VAL A 164 7.95 10.69 -18.25
CA VAL A 164 9.35 10.93 -17.95
C VAL A 164 10.14 9.62 -17.82
N LYS A 165 11.41 9.69 -18.16
CA LYS A 165 12.40 8.65 -17.89
C LYS A 165 12.93 8.79 -16.47
N VAL A 166 12.86 7.72 -15.68
CA VAL A 166 13.51 7.67 -14.38
C VAL A 166 14.99 7.34 -14.55
N VAL A 167 15.84 8.21 -14.04
CA VAL A 167 17.31 8.00 -13.94
C VAL A 167 17.61 7.52 -12.52
N THR A 168 17.83 6.21 -12.38
CA THR A 168 18.09 5.60 -11.07
C THR A 168 19.58 5.69 -10.74
N VAL A 169 19.91 6.20 -9.54
CA VAL A 169 21.28 6.34 -9.03
C VAL A 169 21.52 5.33 -7.92
N SER A 170 22.50 4.45 -8.10
CA SER A 170 22.82 3.38 -7.14
C SER A 170 23.99 3.73 -6.21
N GLY A 171 24.91 4.59 -6.64
CA GLY A 171 26.08 5.01 -5.88
C GLY A 171 26.31 6.51 -5.97
N SER A 172 26.92 7.11 -4.95
CA SER A 172 27.21 8.55 -4.89
C SER A 172 28.18 9.02 -5.98
N GLU A 173 29.04 8.14 -6.48
CA GLU A 173 29.97 8.39 -7.58
C GLU A 173 29.25 8.69 -8.91
N ASN A 174 28.01 8.21 -9.06
CA ASN A 174 27.21 8.43 -10.25
C ASN A 174 26.21 9.59 -10.12
N LEU A 175 26.13 10.19 -8.93
CA LEU A 175 25.12 11.20 -8.63
C LEU A 175 25.24 12.44 -9.49
N GLU A 176 26.45 12.99 -9.63
CA GLU A 176 26.68 14.23 -10.38
C GLU A 176 26.36 14.05 -11.87
N SER A 177 26.78 12.92 -12.45
CA SER A 177 26.55 12.61 -13.86
C SER A 177 25.10 12.27 -14.20
N ALA A 178 24.27 12.01 -13.19
CA ALA A 178 22.84 11.77 -13.37
C ALA A 178 22.07 13.05 -13.68
N PHE A 179 22.61 14.22 -13.32
CA PHE A 179 22.00 15.52 -13.61
C PHE A 179 22.49 16.04 -14.96
N ASN A 180 21.56 16.47 -15.80
CA ASN A 180 21.84 17.06 -17.11
C ASN A 180 20.71 18.02 -17.52
N GLU A 181 20.80 18.61 -18.70
CA GLU A 181 19.82 19.60 -19.21
C GLU A 181 18.40 19.05 -19.33
N ARG A 182 18.24 17.72 -19.46
CA ARG A 182 16.91 17.07 -19.52
C ARG A 182 16.33 16.79 -18.13
N THR A 183 17.10 16.95 -17.05
CA THR A 183 16.62 16.68 -15.70
C THR A 183 15.59 17.72 -15.27
N ALA A 184 14.35 17.27 -15.02
CA ALA A 184 13.26 18.11 -14.55
C ALA A 184 13.30 18.31 -13.03
N MET A 185 13.47 17.21 -12.28
CA MET A 185 13.57 17.24 -10.82
C MET A 185 14.31 16.01 -10.29
N ALA A 186 14.67 16.04 -8.99
CA ALA A 186 15.01 14.85 -8.23
C ALA A 186 13.85 14.48 -7.29
N TYR A 187 13.69 13.18 -7.04
CA TYR A 187 12.68 12.65 -6.11
C TYR A 187 13.35 11.72 -5.10
N ILE A 188 13.00 11.90 -3.83
CA ILE A 188 13.51 11.10 -2.72
C ILE A 188 12.33 10.59 -1.89
N LEU A 189 12.33 9.30 -1.56
CA LEU A 189 11.45 8.72 -0.56
C LEU A 189 12.07 8.93 0.82
N GLY A 190 11.38 9.64 1.71
CA GLY A 190 11.75 9.76 3.12
C GLY A 190 11.74 8.39 3.80
N GLY A 191 12.65 8.21 4.74
CA GLY A 191 12.80 6.96 5.46
C GLY A 191 14.24 6.60 5.76
N PRO A 192 14.55 5.32 6.10
CA PRO A 192 15.88 4.91 6.57
C PRO A 192 17.04 5.20 5.61
N GLY A 193 16.76 5.28 4.31
CA GLY A 193 17.76 5.60 3.29
C GLY A 193 18.16 7.09 3.24
N ASP A 194 17.38 7.96 3.85
CA ASP A 194 17.58 9.42 3.78
C ASP A 194 18.81 9.92 4.56
N ASP A 195 19.33 9.15 5.49
CA ASP A 195 20.58 9.45 6.20
C ASP A 195 21.82 8.82 5.52
N GLY A 196 21.65 8.17 4.39
CA GLY A 196 22.70 7.48 3.64
C GLY A 196 23.47 8.39 2.66
N PRO A 197 24.42 7.80 1.91
CA PRO A 197 25.28 8.52 0.96
C PRO A 197 24.54 9.16 -0.23
N LEU A 198 23.27 8.79 -0.46
CA LEU A 198 22.36 9.40 -1.43
C LEU A 198 21.15 10.04 -0.74
N GLY A 199 21.25 10.39 0.54
CA GLY A 199 20.20 11.05 1.30
C GLY A 199 19.93 12.48 0.84
N THR A 200 18.84 13.07 1.34
CA THR A 200 18.34 14.38 0.91
C THR A 200 19.41 15.47 0.89
N ARG A 201 20.26 15.57 1.91
CA ARG A 201 21.33 16.59 1.95
C ARG A 201 22.30 16.48 0.79
N VAL A 202 22.71 15.27 0.47
CA VAL A 202 23.71 15.00 -0.59
C VAL A 202 23.11 15.25 -1.96
N VAL A 203 21.91 14.71 -2.20
CA VAL A 203 21.19 14.89 -3.48
C VAL A 203 20.81 16.35 -3.67
N ALA A 204 20.39 17.07 -2.61
CA ALA A 204 20.08 18.49 -2.66
C ALA A 204 21.29 19.35 -3.05
N ALA A 205 22.46 19.04 -2.50
CA ALA A 205 23.70 19.75 -2.85
C ALA A 205 24.08 19.56 -4.33
N ALA A 206 23.91 18.35 -4.88
CA ALA A 206 24.12 18.08 -6.29
C ALA A 206 23.08 18.79 -7.17
N ALA A 207 21.80 18.59 -6.90
CA ALA A 207 20.69 19.19 -7.65
C ALA A 207 20.77 20.72 -7.72
N LYS A 208 21.17 21.36 -6.63
CA LYS A 208 21.37 22.83 -6.54
C LYS A 208 22.40 23.33 -7.56
N ARG A 209 23.50 22.59 -7.78
CA ARG A 209 24.52 22.95 -8.79
C ARG A 209 23.97 22.94 -10.22
N HIS A 210 22.95 22.13 -10.47
CA HIS A 210 22.28 22.00 -11.76
C HIS A 210 20.96 22.79 -11.85
N ASN A 211 20.64 23.58 -10.82
CA ASN A 211 19.36 24.31 -10.73
C ASN A 211 18.13 23.39 -10.94
N VAL A 212 18.15 22.23 -10.28
CA VAL A 212 17.11 21.21 -10.33
C VAL A 212 16.37 21.16 -8.99
N PRO A 213 15.03 21.27 -8.95
CA PRO A 213 14.26 21.17 -7.71
C PRO A 213 14.22 19.72 -7.18
N ILE A 214 14.04 19.58 -5.86
CA ILE A 214 13.91 18.29 -5.17
C ILE A 214 12.59 18.20 -4.46
N LEU A 215 11.87 17.09 -4.73
CA LEU A 215 10.71 16.67 -3.95
C LEU A 215 11.08 15.52 -3.02
N VAL A 216 10.78 15.66 -1.73
CA VAL A 216 10.81 14.56 -0.77
C VAL A 216 9.39 14.04 -0.54
N ASP A 217 9.20 12.75 -0.75
CA ASP A 217 7.98 12.02 -0.39
C ASP A 217 8.08 11.51 1.05
N ALA A 218 7.53 12.26 1.96
CA ALA A 218 7.41 11.95 3.39
C ALA A 218 5.99 11.44 3.74
N ALA A 219 5.29 10.81 2.81
CA ALA A 219 3.89 10.42 2.95
C ALA A 219 3.58 9.65 4.23
N ALA A 220 4.50 8.79 4.68
CA ALA A 220 4.33 7.96 5.87
C ALA A 220 4.96 8.54 7.14
N GLU A 221 5.66 9.67 7.04
CA GLU A 221 6.39 10.24 8.16
C GLU A 221 5.53 11.08 9.09
N ILE A 222 5.99 11.24 10.32
CA ILE A 222 5.46 12.26 11.22
C ILE A 222 5.76 13.66 10.66
N LEU A 223 4.81 14.56 10.80
CA LEU A 223 4.97 15.93 10.32
C LEU A 223 5.93 16.70 11.27
N THR A 224 7.11 17.07 10.77
CA THR A 224 8.05 17.93 11.48
C THR A 224 7.82 19.40 11.11
N LEU A 225 7.83 20.28 12.11
CA LEU A 225 7.48 21.70 11.94
C LEU A 225 8.48 22.61 12.63
N LYS A 226 8.76 23.77 12.01
CA LYS A 226 9.52 24.90 12.57
C LYS A 226 10.85 24.52 13.21
N PRO A 227 11.73 23.87 12.45
CA PRO A 227 11.73 23.67 11.00
C PRO A 227 11.18 22.32 10.54
N ASN A 228 10.84 22.22 9.26
CA ASN A 228 10.64 20.93 8.61
C ASN A 228 12.00 20.31 8.27
N VAL A 229 12.24 19.09 8.70
CA VAL A 229 13.54 18.42 8.59
C VAL A 229 14.02 18.26 7.13
N HIS A 230 13.11 18.00 6.20
CA HIS A 230 13.48 17.82 4.79
C HIS A 230 13.78 19.15 4.09
N LEU A 231 13.04 20.21 4.41
CA LEU A 231 13.32 21.55 3.90
C LEU A 231 14.67 22.06 4.44
N GLU A 232 15.01 21.81 5.71
CA GLU A 232 16.35 22.11 6.27
C GLU A 232 17.46 21.30 5.61
N ARG A 233 17.17 20.10 5.14
CA ARG A 233 18.11 19.26 4.39
C ARG A 233 18.29 19.73 2.94
N GLY A 234 17.56 20.75 2.51
CA GLY A 234 17.67 21.37 1.19
C GLY A 234 16.64 20.86 0.16
N ALA A 235 15.60 20.15 0.58
CA ALA A 235 14.47 19.84 -0.30
C ALA A 235 13.76 21.14 -0.73
N THR A 236 13.36 21.22 -2.00
CA THR A 236 12.56 22.34 -2.52
C THR A 236 11.11 22.23 -2.04
N ALA A 237 10.60 21.00 -1.96
CA ALA A 237 9.29 20.72 -1.38
C ALA A 237 9.25 19.33 -0.72
N VAL A 238 8.30 19.15 0.19
CA VAL A 238 8.02 17.89 0.88
C VAL A 238 6.53 17.59 0.83
N ALA A 239 6.20 16.32 0.56
CA ALA A 239 4.83 15.82 0.44
C ALA A 239 4.46 14.90 1.60
N TYR A 240 3.28 15.09 2.19
CA TYR A 240 2.72 14.25 3.24
C TYR A 240 1.34 13.71 2.85
N SER A 241 0.96 12.55 3.38
CA SER A 241 -0.38 12.00 3.20
C SER A 241 -1.29 12.34 4.38
N GLY A 242 -2.47 12.91 4.09
CA GLY A 242 -3.44 13.30 5.12
C GLY A 242 -4.02 12.12 5.90
N GLY A 243 -4.21 10.97 5.25
CA GLY A 243 -4.79 9.76 5.83
C GLY A 243 -3.82 8.90 6.65
N LYS A 244 -2.78 9.50 7.22
CA LYS A 244 -1.77 8.82 8.06
C LYS A 244 -1.70 9.44 9.46
N CYS A 245 -0.51 9.58 10.04
CA CYS A 245 -0.32 10.09 11.42
C CYS A 245 -0.94 11.47 11.66
N ILE A 246 -1.06 12.29 10.62
CA ILE A 246 -1.70 13.61 10.69
C ILE A 246 -3.21 13.49 10.99
N ARG A 247 -3.85 12.37 10.62
CA ARG A 247 -5.28 12.08 10.83
C ARG A 247 -6.21 13.12 10.18
N GLY A 248 -5.80 13.59 9.00
CA GLY A 248 -6.60 14.38 8.08
C GLY A 248 -7.50 13.52 7.17
N PRO A 249 -8.11 14.11 6.14
CA PRO A 249 -8.89 13.36 5.17
C PRO A 249 -8.03 12.33 4.43
N GLN A 250 -8.55 11.12 4.25
CA GLN A 250 -7.82 10.02 3.57
C GLN A 250 -7.39 10.40 2.14
N ALA A 251 -8.23 11.14 1.45
CA ALA A 251 -7.98 11.57 0.07
C ALA A 251 -7.18 12.90 -0.02
N ALA A 252 -6.68 13.45 1.09
CA ALA A 252 -5.88 14.67 1.07
C ALA A 252 -4.38 14.39 1.11
N GLY A 253 -3.61 15.24 0.44
CA GLY A 253 -2.16 15.34 0.55
C GLY A 253 -1.76 16.77 0.92
N LEU A 254 -0.63 16.93 1.60
CA LEU A 254 -0.05 18.21 1.98
C LEU A 254 1.28 18.38 1.26
N LEU A 255 1.47 19.50 0.57
CA LEU A 255 2.76 19.95 0.05
C LEU A 255 3.20 21.20 0.82
N LEU A 256 4.45 21.20 1.27
CA LEU A 256 5.12 22.33 1.91
C LEU A 256 6.43 22.61 1.19
N GLY A 257 6.81 23.88 1.00
CA GLY A 257 8.09 24.21 0.37
C GLY A 257 8.11 25.57 -0.30
N GLU A 258 8.90 25.69 -1.37
CA GLU A 258 9.12 26.91 -2.11
C GLU A 258 7.84 27.39 -2.80
N LYS A 259 7.48 28.66 -2.56
CA LYS A 259 6.22 29.24 -3.00
C LYS A 259 6.03 29.17 -4.53
N ASN A 260 7.02 29.58 -5.30
CA ASN A 260 6.92 29.63 -6.75
C ASN A 260 6.68 28.25 -7.39
N TRP A 261 7.36 27.21 -6.85
CA TRP A 261 7.17 25.87 -7.34
C TRP A 261 5.80 25.31 -6.96
N LEU A 262 5.35 25.54 -5.71
CA LEU A 262 4.03 25.08 -5.26
C LEU A 262 2.87 25.81 -5.96
N GLN A 263 3.02 27.09 -6.27
CA GLN A 263 2.04 27.82 -7.09
C GLN A 263 2.00 27.26 -8.53
N SER A 264 3.16 26.90 -9.10
CA SER A 264 3.20 26.21 -10.40
C SER A 264 2.57 24.82 -10.31
N ALA A 265 2.75 24.08 -9.23
CA ALA A 265 2.10 22.80 -8.98
C ALA A 265 0.57 22.96 -8.90
N TRP A 266 0.08 23.99 -8.22
CA TRP A 266 -1.34 24.32 -8.17
C TRP A 266 -1.90 24.67 -9.56
N ALA A 267 -1.20 25.46 -10.36
CA ALA A 267 -1.62 25.78 -11.73
C ALA A 267 -1.69 24.55 -12.65
N ASN A 268 -0.87 23.53 -12.38
CA ASN A 268 -0.90 22.24 -13.08
C ASN A 268 -1.97 21.27 -12.53
N SER A 269 -2.81 21.68 -11.57
CA SER A 269 -3.88 20.89 -10.96
C SER A 269 -5.28 21.45 -11.26
N ALA A 270 -6.33 20.77 -10.79
CA ALA A 270 -7.67 21.34 -10.73
C ALA A 270 -7.69 22.56 -9.77
N PRO A 271 -8.43 23.66 -10.07
CA PRO A 271 -9.50 23.76 -11.07
C PRO A 271 -9.02 24.01 -12.51
N HIS A 272 -7.73 24.22 -12.72
CA HIS A 272 -7.16 24.55 -14.03
C HIS A 272 -7.23 23.34 -14.98
N HIS A 273 -7.28 23.60 -16.28
CA HIS A 273 -7.32 22.58 -17.32
C HIS A 273 -5.89 22.23 -17.75
N ALA A 274 -5.19 21.51 -16.86
CA ALA A 274 -3.84 21.03 -17.06
C ALA A 274 -3.78 19.50 -16.81
N PHE A 275 -2.61 18.89 -16.87
CA PHE A 275 -2.44 17.43 -16.70
C PHE A 275 -3.08 16.90 -15.39
N GLY A 276 -2.90 17.62 -14.29
CA GLY A 276 -3.46 17.25 -13.00
C GLY A 276 -4.95 17.52 -12.81
N ARG A 277 -5.69 17.95 -13.85
CA ARG A 277 -7.14 18.23 -13.75
C ARG A 277 -7.95 17.02 -13.29
N SER A 278 -7.54 15.82 -13.62
CA SER A 278 -8.17 14.57 -13.19
C SER A 278 -7.96 14.26 -11.71
N LEU A 279 -6.99 14.90 -11.05
CA LEU A 279 -6.63 14.72 -9.65
C LEU A 279 -7.23 15.84 -8.79
N LYS A 280 -8.52 16.08 -8.93
CA LYS A 280 -9.25 17.15 -8.26
C LYS A 280 -9.34 16.94 -6.75
N VAL A 281 -8.98 17.94 -5.97
CA VAL A 281 -9.24 18.03 -4.53
C VAL A 281 -10.49 18.89 -4.27
N GLY A 282 -11.35 18.50 -3.33
CA GLY A 282 -12.52 19.25 -2.92
C GLY A 282 -12.21 20.27 -1.82
N LYS A 283 -13.08 21.27 -1.66
CA LYS A 283 -12.95 22.27 -0.60
C LYS A 283 -13.04 21.65 0.80
N GLU A 284 -13.76 20.56 0.94
CA GLU A 284 -13.89 19.80 2.17
C GLU A 284 -12.56 19.18 2.58
N GLU A 285 -11.87 18.52 1.65
CA GLU A 285 -10.54 17.95 1.88
C GLU A 285 -9.50 19.03 2.13
N VAL A 286 -9.58 20.16 1.43
CA VAL A 286 -8.68 21.31 1.62
C VAL A 286 -8.79 21.86 3.03
N MET A 287 -10.01 22.17 3.49
CA MET A 287 -10.24 22.68 4.84
C MET A 287 -10.00 21.61 5.92
N GLY A 288 -10.35 20.37 5.63
CA GLY A 288 -10.05 19.24 6.51
C GLY A 288 -8.54 19.04 6.72
N MET A 289 -7.75 19.16 5.65
CA MET A 289 -6.29 19.04 5.77
C MET A 289 -5.67 20.19 6.54
N LEU A 290 -6.13 21.43 6.30
CA LEU A 290 -5.70 22.61 7.09
C LEU A 290 -6.01 22.41 8.57
N ALA A 291 -7.23 21.99 8.91
CA ALA A 291 -7.63 21.69 10.28
C ALA A 291 -6.76 20.58 10.91
N ALA A 292 -6.39 19.57 10.13
CA ALA A 292 -5.50 18.49 10.60
C ALA A 292 -4.10 19.01 10.95
N VAL A 293 -3.53 19.91 10.14
CA VAL A 293 -2.24 20.56 10.44
C VAL A 293 -2.35 21.46 11.66
N GLU A 294 -3.43 22.22 11.81
CA GLU A 294 -3.68 23.01 13.04
C GLU A 294 -3.77 22.10 14.28
N MET A 295 -4.48 20.99 14.18
CA MET A 295 -4.57 20.04 15.29
C MET A 295 -3.23 19.37 15.57
N TRP A 296 -2.41 19.09 14.56
CA TRP A 296 -1.07 18.56 14.75
C TRP A 296 -0.23 19.46 15.68
N THR A 297 -0.32 20.78 15.53
CA THR A 297 0.41 21.73 16.40
C THR A 297 -0.14 21.83 17.83
N LYS A 298 -1.38 21.35 18.07
CA LYS A 298 -2.08 21.47 19.36
C LYS A 298 -2.13 20.14 20.14
N ARG A 299 -1.94 19.00 19.48
CA ARG A 299 -2.01 17.67 20.10
C ARG A 299 -0.85 17.46 21.06
N ASP A 300 -1.14 16.83 22.20
CA ASP A 300 -0.10 16.34 23.12
C ASP A 300 0.40 14.96 22.63
N HIS A 301 1.37 15.00 21.72
CA HIS A 301 1.98 13.80 21.13
C HIS A 301 2.66 12.90 22.18
N GLN A 302 3.12 13.47 23.32
CA GLN A 302 3.69 12.68 24.40
C GLN A 302 2.61 11.94 25.20
N ALA A 303 1.46 12.56 25.43
CA ALA A 303 0.33 11.88 26.05
C ALA A 303 -0.22 10.76 25.16
N GLU A 304 -0.33 11.00 23.84
CA GLU A 304 -0.70 9.96 22.89
C GLU A 304 0.28 8.79 22.92
N TRP A 305 1.58 9.06 22.97
CA TRP A 305 2.61 8.02 23.04
C TRP A 305 2.49 7.18 24.31
N ARG A 306 2.38 7.82 25.47
CA ARG A 306 2.16 7.12 26.74
C ARG A 306 0.89 6.26 26.72
N GLN A 307 -0.17 6.72 26.10
CA GLN A 307 -1.41 5.97 25.94
C GLN A 307 -1.20 4.72 25.08
N TRP A 308 -0.47 4.85 23.97
CA TRP A 308 -0.15 3.70 23.11
C TRP A 308 0.68 2.64 23.84
N GLU A 309 1.69 3.07 24.59
CA GLU A 309 2.51 2.16 25.42
C GLU A 309 1.67 1.45 26.48
N ALA A 310 0.78 2.16 27.16
CA ALA A 310 -0.13 1.56 28.14
C ALA A 310 -1.04 0.50 27.51
N TRP A 311 -1.63 0.77 26.34
CA TRP A 311 -2.43 -0.22 25.61
C TRP A 311 -1.62 -1.46 25.21
N LEU A 312 -0.41 -1.25 24.72
CA LEU A 312 0.47 -2.37 24.34
C LEU A 312 0.90 -3.20 25.56
N ASP A 313 1.14 -2.56 26.71
CA ASP A 313 1.48 -3.26 27.93
C ASP A 313 0.30 -4.08 28.47
N ASP A 314 -0.92 -3.54 28.46
CA ASP A 314 -2.14 -4.25 28.83
C ASP A 314 -2.34 -5.51 27.96
N ILE A 315 -2.18 -5.38 26.62
CA ILE A 315 -2.26 -6.52 25.71
C ILE A 315 -1.15 -7.54 26.02
N GLY A 316 0.08 -7.07 26.18
CA GLY A 316 1.25 -7.91 26.46
C GLY A 316 1.14 -8.63 27.80
N ALA A 317 0.69 -7.94 28.85
CA ALA A 317 0.50 -8.51 30.19
C ALA A 317 -0.53 -9.65 30.18
N LYS A 318 -1.59 -9.52 29.39
CA LYS A 318 -2.60 -10.57 29.27
C LYS A 318 -2.08 -11.80 28.53
N VAL A 319 -1.32 -11.61 27.47
CA VAL A 319 -0.76 -12.71 26.67
C VAL A 319 0.36 -13.43 27.43
N ARG A 320 1.21 -12.71 28.17
CA ARG A 320 2.28 -13.31 29.01
C ARG A 320 1.79 -14.28 30.10
N LYS A 321 0.49 -14.29 30.43
CA LYS A 321 -0.11 -15.28 31.31
C LYS A 321 -0.21 -16.68 30.71
N ILE A 322 -0.03 -16.80 29.40
CA ILE A 322 -0.07 -18.06 28.67
C ILE A 322 1.34 -18.65 28.65
N ASP A 323 1.48 -19.89 29.10
CA ASP A 323 2.79 -20.57 29.14
C ASP A 323 3.47 -20.63 27.76
N GLY A 324 4.76 -20.32 27.74
CA GLY A 324 5.58 -20.31 26.51
C GLY A 324 5.38 -19.09 25.60
N MET A 325 4.65 -18.04 26.05
CA MET A 325 4.51 -16.79 25.33
C MET A 325 5.51 -15.73 25.82
N THR A 326 6.06 -14.98 24.87
CA THR A 326 6.77 -13.73 25.15
C THR A 326 6.05 -12.56 24.50
N ALA A 327 6.11 -11.40 25.13
CA ALA A 327 5.52 -10.18 24.58
C ALA A 327 6.42 -8.99 24.97
N GLU A 328 6.95 -8.29 23.97
CA GLU A 328 7.91 -7.20 24.12
C GLU A 328 7.47 -5.97 23.31
N ILE A 329 7.52 -4.80 23.95
CA ILE A 329 7.29 -3.52 23.28
C ILE A 329 8.61 -3.08 22.64
N LYS A 330 8.61 -2.96 21.32
CA LYS A 330 9.72 -2.41 20.54
C LYS A 330 9.49 -0.94 20.25
N GLN A 331 10.45 -0.12 20.63
CA GLN A 331 10.47 1.29 20.29
C GLN A 331 10.94 1.48 18.83
N PRO A 332 10.44 2.50 18.11
CA PRO A 332 10.96 2.82 16.78
C PRO A 332 12.38 3.38 16.88
N GLY A 333 13.16 3.19 15.81
CA GLY A 333 14.45 3.84 15.64
C GLY A 333 14.35 5.34 15.31
N SER A 334 15.36 5.88 14.62
CA SER A 334 15.40 7.28 14.17
C SER A 334 14.48 7.57 12.98
N ASP A 335 13.99 6.54 12.30
CA ASP A 335 13.07 6.66 11.16
C ASP A 335 11.78 7.40 11.55
N LEU A 336 11.39 8.34 10.71
CA LEU A 336 10.18 9.14 10.90
C LEU A 336 8.92 8.46 10.35
N SER A 337 9.09 7.43 9.53
CA SER A 337 7.97 6.74 8.85
C SER A 337 7.20 5.84 9.81
N ASN A 338 5.89 6.04 9.89
CA ASN A 338 4.99 5.28 10.76
C ASN A 338 5.51 5.13 12.19
N ARG A 339 6.10 6.20 12.71
CA ARG A 339 6.79 6.23 13.99
C ARG A 339 5.84 5.97 15.16
N THR A 340 5.92 4.76 15.71
CA THR A 340 5.05 4.29 16.80
C THR A 340 5.72 3.13 17.52
N PRO A 341 5.49 2.93 18.84
CA PRO A 341 5.85 1.69 19.49
C PRO A 341 5.02 0.53 18.90
N ARG A 342 5.54 -0.69 18.98
CA ARG A 342 4.80 -1.90 18.57
C ARG A 342 5.02 -3.04 19.56
N LEU A 343 3.99 -3.83 19.80
CA LEU A 343 4.09 -5.05 20.57
C LEU A 343 4.43 -6.22 19.65
N ILE A 344 5.46 -6.99 19.98
CA ILE A 344 5.80 -8.25 19.33
C ILE A 344 5.48 -9.38 20.31
N ILE A 345 4.60 -10.28 19.90
CA ILE A 345 4.23 -11.48 20.65
C ILE A 345 4.84 -12.68 19.92
N GLN A 346 5.57 -13.55 20.65
CA GLN A 346 6.28 -14.70 20.05
C GLN A 346 5.99 -15.97 20.81
N TRP A 347 6.00 -17.10 20.10
CA TRP A 347 5.82 -18.45 20.64
C TRP A 347 6.34 -19.53 19.69
N ASP A 348 6.48 -20.74 20.24
CA ASP A 348 6.68 -21.94 19.44
C ASP A 348 5.33 -22.43 18.90
N GLY A 349 5.12 -22.27 17.60
CA GLY A 349 3.87 -22.67 16.93
C GLY A 349 3.67 -24.18 16.90
N ALA A 350 4.74 -24.99 16.91
CA ALA A 350 4.62 -26.45 16.99
C ALA A 350 4.05 -26.88 18.33
N ARG A 351 4.58 -26.32 19.44
CA ARG A 351 4.09 -26.56 20.79
C ARG A 351 2.67 -26.03 21.00
N ARG A 352 2.36 -24.85 20.44
CA ARG A 352 1.06 -24.17 20.61
C ARG A 352 -0.02 -24.71 19.68
N GLY A 353 0.36 -25.36 18.59
CA GLY A 353 -0.58 -25.87 17.58
C GLY A 353 -1.12 -24.82 16.60
N ILE A 354 -0.62 -23.58 16.65
CA ILE A 354 -1.04 -22.46 15.77
C ILE A 354 0.15 -21.56 15.45
N THR A 355 0.24 -21.15 14.17
CA THR A 355 1.26 -20.22 13.67
C THR A 355 0.78 -18.77 13.73
N GLY A 356 1.72 -17.82 13.63
CA GLY A 356 1.39 -16.39 13.57
C GLY A 356 0.56 -16.02 12.33
N GLN A 357 0.78 -16.67 11.19
CA GLN A 357 -0.05 -16.48 10.00
C GLN A 357 -1.48 -16.97 10.22
N GLU A 358 -1.65 -18.13 10.88
CA GLU A 358 -2.97 -18.68 11.21
C GLU A 358 -3.72 -17.78 12.21
N VAL A 359 -3.03 -17.24 13.24
CA VAL A 359 -3.61 -16.25 14.16
C VAL A 359 -4.05 -15.00 13.41
N HIS A 360 -3.17 -14.43 12.56
CA HIS A 360 -3.48 -13.24 11.77
C HIS A 360 -4.71 -13.46 10.88
N GLN A 361 -4.78 -14.59 10.19
CA GLN A 361 -5.90 -14.95 9.31
C GLN A 361 -7.19 -15.16 10.12
N LEU A 362 -7.12 -15.91 11.22
CA LEU A 362 -8.28 -16.19 12.07
C LEU A 362 -8.90 -14.90 12.63
N LEU A 363 -8.08 -13.97 13.12
CA LEU A 363 -8.56 -12.69 13.63
C LEU A 363 -9.11 -11.78 12.53
N SER A 364 -8.58 -11.88 11.32
CA SER A 364 -9.10 -11.17 10.16
C SER A 364 -10.44 -11.73 9.66
N ASP A 365 -10.68 -13.02 9.79
CA ASP A 365 -11.87 -13.68 9.22
C ASP A 365 -13.04 -13.78 10.18
N THR A 366 -12.79 -13.76 11.50
CA THR A 366 -13.81 -13.95 12.55
C THR A 366 -14.13 -12.66 13.31
N GLU A 367 -15.32 -12.60 13.93
CA GLU A 367 -15.75 -11.44 14.74
C GLU A 367 -15.26 -11.54 16.19
N PRO A 368 -14.92 -10.41 16.83
CA PRO A 368 -14.68 -9.12 16.18
C PRO A 368 -13.46 -9.18 15.25
N ARG A 369 -13.56 -8.58 14.06
CA ARG A 369 -12.46 -8.57 13.09
C ARG A 369 -11.32 -7.68 13.55
N ILE A 370 -10.12 -8.27 13.64
CA ILE A 370 -8.91 -7.53 14.03
C ILE A 370 -7.86 -7.73 12.94
N ILE A 371 -7.32 -6.63 12.43
CA ILE A 371 -6.21 -6.66 11.47
C ILE A 371 -4.92 -6.33 12.21
N LEU A 372 -4.06 -7.32 12.38
CA LEU A 372 -2.75 -7.18 13.02
C LEU A 372 -1.72 -6.60 12.03
N ALA A 373 -0.61 -6.05 12.54
CA ALA A 373 0.45 -5.52 11.69
C ALA A 373 1.21 -6.62 10.94
N SER A 374 1.44 -7.76 11.58
CA SER A 374 2.04 -8.93 10.95
C SER A 374 1.64 -10.22 11.63
N GLY A 375 1.78 -11.35 10.91
CA GLY A 375 1.76 -12.70 11.44
C GLY A 375 2.83 -13.52 10.72
N ASN A 376 3.77 -14.11 11.48
CA ASN A 376 4.87 -14.90 10.96
C ASN A 376 4.79 -16.35 11.46
N GLY A 377 5.52 -17.22 10.79
CA GLY A 377 5.41 -18.66 10.97
C GLY A 377 4.41 -19.27 10.00
N SER A 378 4.73 -20.44 9.46
CA SER A 378 3.92 -21.12 8.44
C SER A 378 3.91 -22.63 8.64
N ARG A 379 2.85 -23.25 8.17
CA ARG A 379 2.61 -24.68 8.22
C ARG A 379 2.50 -25.27 6.79
N PRO A 380 3.21 -26.32 6.41
CA PRO A 380 4.37 -26.87 7.12
C PRO A 380 5.58 -25.94 6.97
N GLY A 381 6.59 -26.09 7.82
CA GLY A 381 7.84 -25.34 7.68
C GLY A 381 8.26 -24.64 8.97
N ASN A 382 8.56 -23.34 8.90
CA ASN A 382 9.02 -22.60 10.06
C ASN A 382 7.87 -22.32 11.05
N MET A 383 7.83 -23.11 12.12
CA MET A 383 6.83 -23.01 13.17
C MET A 383 7.16 -21.95 14.26
N ALA A 384 8.36 -21.33 14.23
CA ALA A 384 8.64 -20.16 15.06
C ALA A 384 7.67 -19.04 14.69
N SER A 385 6.83 -18.67 15.62
CA SER A 385 5.64 -17.86 15.32
C SER A 385 5.65 -16.54 16.06
N SER A 386 5.16 -15.50 15.39
CA SER A 386 4.94 -14.20 16.01
C SER A 386 3.78 -13.46 15.38
N VAL A 387 3.19 -12.55 16.16
CA VAL A 387 2.31 -11.49 15.64
C VAL A 387 2.77 -10.15 16.17
N SER A 388 2.40 -9.07 15.47
CA SER A 388 2.65 -7.72 15.98
C SER A 388 1.41 -6.86 15.99
N VAL A 389 1.32 -6.01 17.01
CA VAL A 389 0.24 -5.03 17.23
C VAL A 389 0.83 -3.63 17.16
N VAL A 390 0.20 -2.78 16.37
CA VAL A 390 0.52 -1.35 16.26
C VAL A 390 -0.67 -0.55 16.81
N PRO A 391 -0.47 0.34 17.80
CA PRO A 391 -1.57 0.87 18.61
C PRO A 391 -2.21 2.15 18.08
N TYR A 392 -1.50 2.94 17.26
CA TYR A 392 -1.84 4.35 17.00
C TYR A 392 -3.15 4.58 16.22
N MET A 393 -3.78 3.50 15.71
CA MET A 393 -5.10 3.52 15.09
C MET A 393 -6.17 2.80 15.90
N LEU A 394 -5.84 2.25 17.07
CA LEU A 394 -6.83 1.78 18.03
C LEU A 394 -7.60 2.97 18.62
N ILE A 395 -8.87 2.76 18.90
CA ILE A 395 -9.68 3.69 19.69
C ILE A 395 -9.84 3.16 21.13
N PRO A 396 -10.08 4.03 22.13
CA PRO A 396 -10.21 3.61 23.52
C PRO A 396 -11.20 2.46 23.70
N GLY A 397 -10.76 1.38 24.33
CA GLY A 397 -11.52 0.15 24.56
C GLY A 397 -11.23 -0.98 23.57
N GLU A 398 -10.72 -0.68 22.37
CA GLU A 398 -10.34 -1.71 21.40
C GLU A 398 -9.09 -2.50 21.84
N GLU A 399 -8.19 -1.90 22.61
CA GLU A 399 -7.04 -2.59 23.19
C GLU A 399 -7.45 -3.80 24.04
N LYS A 400 -8.56 -3.69 24.79
CA LYS A 400 -9.12 -4.79 25.59
C LYS A 400 -9.65 -5.90 24.71
N ILE A 401 -10.36 -5.54 23.64
CA ILE A 401 -10.90 -6.50 22.67
C ILE A 401 -9.76 -7.26 22.00
N VAL A 402 -8.69 -6.55 21.58
CA VAL A 402 -7.48 -7.16 20.99
C VAL A 402 -6.81 -8.11 21.99
N ALA A 403 -6.64 -7.67 23.24
CA ALA A 403 -6.06 -8.48 24.32
C ALA A 403 -6.87 -9.77 24.59
N ASP A 404 -8.21 -9.63 24.67
CA ASP A 404 -9.12 -10.75 24.93
C ASP A 404 -9.10 -11.78 23.80
N ARG A 405 -9.13 -11.31 22.56
CA ARG A 405 -9.12 -12.18 21.39
C ARG A 405 -7.80 -12.90 21.20
N LEU A 406 -6.67 -12.20 21.35
CA LEU A 406 -5.34 -12.82 21.31
C LEU A 406 -5.19 -13.87 22.42
N HIS A 407 -5.59 -13.52 23.66
CA HIS A 407 -5.54 -14.45 24.77
C HIS A 407 -6.41 -15.69 24.52
N ALA A 408 -7.65 -15.53 24.07
CA ALA A 408 -8.57 -16.64 23.82
C ALA A 408 -8.04 -17.59 22.73
N VAL A 409 -7.59 -17.04 21.59
CA VAL A 409 -7.07 -17.84 20.47
C VAL A 409 -5.76 -18.55 20.84
N LEU A 410 -4.86 -17.87 21.55
CA LEU A 410 -3.57 -18.44 21.92
C LEU A 410 -3.66 -19.40 23.12
N SER A 411 -4.63 -19.27 24.02
CA SER A 411 -4.87 -20.21 25.10
C SER A 411 -5.50 -21.52 24.62
N ASN A 412 -6.44 -21.43 23.67
CA ASN A 412 -7.15 -22.58 23.15
C ASN A 412 -7.30 -22.46 21.62
N PRO A 413 -6.21 -22.69 20.86
CA PRO A 413 -6.22 -22.55 19.42
C PRO A 413 -7.13 -23.60 18.76
N PRO A 414 -7.86 -23.24 17.67
CA PRO A 414 -8.53 -24.24 16.86
C PRO A 414 -7.51 -25.20 16.24
N LYS A 415 -7.96 -26.40 15.90
CA LYS A 415 -7.10 -27.40 15.28
C LYS A 415 -6.79 -26.99 13.83
N PHE A 416 -5.50 -26.88 13.52
CA PHE A 416 -4.99 -26.72 12.18
C PHE A 416 -4.26 -27.98 11.73
N GLU A 417 -4.45 -28.37 10.49
CA GLU A 417 -3.80 -29.53 9.90
C GLU A 417 -2.76 -29.10 8.87
N ASN A 418 -1.69 -29.87 8.75
CA ASN A 418 -0.73 -29.64 7.67
C ASN A 418 -1.43 -29.86 6.32
N PRO A 419 -1.13 -29.05 5.30
CA PRO A 419 -1.61 -29.31 3.96
C PRO A 419 -1.25 -30.72 3.54
N VAL A 420 -2.26 -31.48 3.11
CA VAL A 420 -2.04 -32.85 2.58
C VAL A 420 -1.33 -32.72 1.25
N GLN A 421 -0.18 -33.37 1.12
CA GLN A 421 0.48 -33.52 -0.18
C GLN A 421 -0.23 -34.60 -0.97
N PRO A 422 -0.51 -34.41 -2.27
CA PRO A 422 -1.03 -35.48 -3.11
C PRO A 422 -0.12 -36.71 -3.07
N ALA A 423 -0.69 -37.87 -2.84
CA ALA A 423 0.04 -39.13 -2.82
C ALA A 423 0.34 -39.61 -4.26
N GLY A 424 1.54 -40.13 -4.49
CA GLY A 424 1.95 -40.68 -5.79
C GLY A 424 3.32 -40.18 -6.23
N GLN A 425 3.89 -40.81 -7.23
CA GLN A 425 5.15 -40.34 -7.82
C GLN A 425 4.89 -39.06 -8.62
N PRO A 426 5.81 -38.07 -8.52
CA PRO A 426 5.73 -36.87 -9.34
C PRO A 426 5.69 -37.19 -10.83
N VAL A 427 4.75 -36.58 -11.54
CA VAL A 427 4.73 -36.68 -13.02
C VAL A 427 5.85 -35.82 -13.61
N ALA A 428 6.35 -36.24 -14.80
CA ALA A 428 7.39 -35.52 -15.50
C ALA A 428 6.86 -34.23 -16.14
N VAL A 429 7.32 -33.09 -15.64
CA VAL A 429 6.94 -31.76 -16.14
C VAL A 429 8.10 -30.95 -16.71
N GLY A 430 9.32 -31.47 -16.69
CA GLY A 430 10.50 -30.81 -17.24
C GLY A 430 10.33 -30.43 -18.71
N GLY A 431 10.96 -29.32 -19.13
CA GLY A 431 10.95 -28.80 -20.49
C GLY A 431 10.11 -27.53 -20.67
N PRO A 432 9.98 -27.07 -21.93
CA PRO A 432 9.29 -25.82 -22.26
C PRO A 432 7.77 -26.00 -22.33
N TRP A 433 7.04 -24.97 -21.84
CA TRP A 433 5.59 -24.88 -21.84
C TRP A 433 5.13 -23.50 -22.30
N ILE A 434 4.09 -23.45 -23.12
CA ILE A 434 3.39 -22.21 -23.48
C ILE A 434 2.19 -22.08 -22.56
N ALA A 435 2.12 -20.98 -21.82
CA ALA A 435 1.09 -20.73 -20.83
C ALA A 435 0.15 -19.61 -21.29
N HIS A 436 -1.14 -19.82 -21.14
CA HIS A 436 -2.20 -18.84 -21.38
C HIS A 436 -2.85 -18.46 -20.07
N LEU A 437 -2.85 -17.17 -19.76
CA LEU A 437 -3.48 -16.59 -18.57
C LEU A 437 -4.74 -15.84 -18.99
N GLU A 438 -5.86 -16.12 -18.32
CA GLU A 438 -7.14 -15.45 -18.59
C GLU A 438 -7.48 -14.49 -17.45
N PHE A 439 -7.50 -13.20 -17.74
CA PHE A 439 -7.87 -12.16 -16.77
C PHE A 439 -9.36 -11.86 -16.82
N GLY A 440 -9.86 -11.08 -15.90
CA GLY A 440 -11.24 -10.58 -15.94
C GLY A 440 -11.56 -9.84 -17.24
N ARG A 441 -10.54 -9.21 -17.84
CA ARG A 441 -10.56 -8.65 -19.19
C ARG A 441 -9.18 -8.78 -19.81
N GLY A 442 -9.12 -9.43 -20.98
CA GLY A 442 -7.87 -9.71 -21.69
C GLY A 442 -7.19 -11.01 -21.26
N SER A 443 -6.16 -11.38 -21.98
CA SER A 443 -5.35 -12.56 -21.77
C SER A 443 -3.87 -12.25 -22.01
N ALA A 444 -2.97 -13.14 -21.57
CA ALA A 444 -1.55 -13.06 -21.88
C ALA A 444 -1.01 -14.45 -22.26
N VAL A 445 0.01 -14.46 -23.12
CA VAL A 445 0.77 -15.66 -23.47
C VAL A 445 2.15 -15.55 -22.87
N ASN A 446 2.46 -16.46 -21.96
CA ASN A 446 3.71 -16.53 -21.22
C ASN A 446 4.37 -17.90 -21.45
N GLY A 447 5.56 -18.12 -20.90
CA GLY A 447 6.27 -19.40 -21.04
C GLY A 447 6.83 -19.89 -19.71
N PHE A 448 6.87 -21.21 -19.56
CA PHE A 448 7.69 -21.87 -18.53
C PHE A 448 8.75 -22.73 -19.20
N ASN A 449 9.97 -22.66 -18.72
CA ASN A 449 10.98 -23.65 -19.00
C ASN A 449 11.37 -24.32 -17.68
N LEU A 450 10.84 -25.52 -17.44
CA LEU A 450 10.94 -26.22 -16.17
C LEU A 450 12.09 -27.21 -16.17
N GLU A 451 12.87 -27.19 -15.09
CA GLU A 451 13.86 -28.19 -14.72
C GLU A 451 13.31 -28.95 -13.52
N GLN A 452 13.30 -30.28 -13.57
CA GLN A 452 12.74 -31.12 -12.52
C GLN A 452 13.78 -32.07 -11.96
N ASP A 453 13.94 -32.08 -10.63
CA ASP A 453 14.73 -33.04 -9.89
C ASP A 453 13.84 -33.67 -8.78
N GLY A 454 13.35 -34.87 -9.04
CA GLY A 454 12.37 -35.51 -8.18
C GLY A 454 11.07 -34.69 -8.08
N ASP A 455 10.79 -34.18 -6.90
CA ASP A 455 9.64 -33.32 -6.62
C ASP A 455 9.98 -31.82 -6.65
N GLU A 456 11.26 -31.45 -6.75
CA GLU A 456 11.70 -30.05 -6.86
C GLU A 456 11.59 -29.56 -8.29
N LEU A 457 11.06 -28.34 -8.45
CA LEU A 457 11.01 -27.61 -9.71
C LEU A 457 11.83 -26.34 -9.63
N LYS A 458 12.67 -26.14 -10.63
CA LYS A 458 13.37 -24.90 -10.93
C LYS A 458 13.10 -24.53 -12.38
N GLY A 459 13.48 -23.33 -12.77
CA GLY A 459 13.42 -22.96 -14.18
C GLY A 459 13.23 -21.48 -14.39
N LEU A 460 12.62 -21.17 -15.53
CA LEU A 460 12.44 -19.81 -16.01
C LEU A 460 10.97 -19.55 -16.35
N TYR A 461 10.51 -18.38 -16.00
CA TYR A 461 9.21 -17.81 -16.37
C TYR A 461 9.40 -16.67 -17.35
N SER A 462 8.95 -16.83 -18.58
CA SER A 462 9.00 -15.80 -19.62
C SER A 462 7.70 -15.04 -19.69
N THR A 463 7.78 -13.73 -19.56
CA THR A 463 6.62 -12.83 -19.54
C THR A 463 6.43 -12.14 -20.89
N GLU A 464 5.24 -11.65 -21.16
CA GLU A 464 4.90 -10.96 -22.41
C GLU A 464 5.73 -9.68 -22.63
N PHE A 465 6.00 -8.88 -21.56
CA PHE A 465 6.59 -7.54 -21.68
C PHE A 465 7.94 -7.35 -21.00
N PHE A 466 8.26 -8.13 -19.97
CA PHE A 466 9.37 -7.80 -19.07
C PHE A 466 10.55 -8.77 -19.16
N GLY A 467 10.48 -9.80 -20.04
CA GLY A 467 11.53 -10.78 -20.23
C GLY A 467 11.36 -12.03 -19.38
N THR A 468 12.50 -12.64 -19.00
CA THR A 468 12.53 -13.97 -18.39
C THR A 468 13.15 -13.91 -17.00
N PHE A 469 12.52 -14.60 -16.03
CA PHE A 469 12.88 -14.54 -14.62
C PHE A 469 12.92 -15.93 -13.98
N PRO A 470 13.69 -16.12 -12.90
CA PRO A 470 13.73 -17.38 -12.19
C PRO A 470 12.35 -17.82 -11.67
N LEU A 471 12.14 -19.13 -11.69
CA LEU A 471 10.97 -19.80 -11.18
C LEU A 471 11.43 -20.94 -10.26
N ASN A 472 10.75 -21.11 -9.11
CA ASN A 472 11.00 -22.22 -8.18
C ASN A 472 9.68 -22.82 -7.70
N GLY A 473 9.67 -24.11 -7.45
CA GLY A 473 8.46 -24.78 -7.01
C GLY A 473 8.61 -26.26 -6.71
N SER A 474 7.50 -26.98 -6.80
CA SER A 474 7.45 -28.43 -6.59
C SER A 474 6.34 -29.07 -7.39
N VAL A 475 6.50 -30.36 -7.62
CA VAL A 475 5.47 -31.25 -8.17
C VAL A 475 5.21 -32.40 -7.21
N ALA A 476 3.95 -32.64 -6.85
CA ALA A 476 3.53 -33.76 -6.00
C ALA A 476 2.43 -34.55 -6.71
N ALA A 477 2.68 -35.81 -7.02
CA ALA A 477 1.87 -36.59 -7.95
C ALA A 477 1.64 -35.78 -9.26
N ASN A 478 0.42 -35.39 -9.58
CA ASN A 478 0.09 -34.56 -10.73
C ASN A 478 -0.18 -33.10 -10.39
N THR A 479 0.13 -32.65 -9.19
CA THR A 479 -0.08 -31.26 -8.76
C THR A 479 1.22 -30.48 -8.82
N VAL A 480 1.23 -29.37 -9.54
CA VAL A 480 2.34 -28.43 -9.63
C VAL A 480 2.07 -27.19 -8.80
N ARG A 481 3.10 -26.70 -8.12
CA ARG A 481 3.10 -25.40 -7.43
C ARG A 481 4.43 -24.73 -7.69
N PHE A 482 4.41 -23.56 -8.28
CA PHE A 482 5.63 -22.79 -8.51
C PHE A 482 5.38 -21.29 -8.46
N ARG A 483 6.44 -20.54 -8.22
CA ARG A 483 6.37 -19.09 -8.07
C ARG A 483 7.50 -18.41 -8.83
N SER A 484 7.20 -17.22 -9.35
CA SER A 484 8.18 -16.29 -9.86
C SER A 484 7.95 -14.92 -9.25
N SER A 485 9.04 -14.18 -9.01
CA SER A 485 8.99 -12.84 -8.44
C SER A 485 10.08 -11.99 -9.07
N TYR A 486 9.69 -10.88 -9.68
CA TYR A 486 10.62 -10.03 -10.39
C TYR A 486 10.30 -8.54 -10.24
N PRO A 487 11.34 -7.68 -10.31
CA PRO A 487 11.14 -6.23 -10.23
C PRO A 487 10.58 -5.70 -11.55
N VAL A 488 9.63 -4.77 -11.43
CA VAL A 488 9.12 -3.97 -12.55
C VAL A 488 9.07 -2.53 -12.06
N GLU A 489 9.95 -1.69 -12.60
CA GLU A 489 10.10 -0.33 -12.15
C GLU A 489 10.30 -0.23 -10.63
N GLY A 490 9.50 0.56 -9.92
CA GLY A 490 9.56 0.73 -8.47
C GLY A 490 8.84 -0.35 -7.64
N GLN A 491 8.32 -1.41 -8.26
CA GLN A 491 7.62 -2.48 -7.54
C GLN A 491 8.12 -3.87 -7.94
N ARG A 492 7.54 -4.90 -7.32
CA ARG A 492 7.82 -6.30 -7.59
C ARG A 492 6.51 -7.03 -7.90
N LEU A 493 6.44 -7.68 -9.06
CA LEU A 493 5.35 -8.57 -9.41
C LEU A 493 5.62 -9.97 -8.85
N ASN A 494 4.59 -10.55 -8.22
CA ASN A 494 4.66 -11.87 -7.60
C ASN A 494 3.58 -12.76 -8.19
N TRP A 495 3.99 -13.91 -8.70
CA TRP A 495 3.14 -14.89 -9.34
C TRP A 495 3.27 -16.22 -8.61
N SER A 496 2.18 -16.77 -8.13
CA SER A 496 2.14 -18.07 -7.44
C SER A 496 1.14 -18.96 -8.16
N PHE A 497 1.66 -19.88 -8.95
CA PHE A 497 0.91 -20.84 -9.77
C PHE A 497 0.59 -22.10 -8.98
N THR A 498 -0.64 -22.58 -9.07
CA THR A 498 -1.07 -23.89 -8.58
C THR A 498 -1.91 -24.54 -9.68
N GLY A 499 -1.62 -25.79 -10.03
CA GLY A 499 -2.34 -26.46 -11.09
C GLY A 499 -2.18 -27.98 -11.07
N THR A 500 -2.85 -28.62 -12.00
CA THR A 500 -2.77 -30.05 -12.23
C THR A 500 -2.22 -30.32 -13.63
N VAL A 501 -1.51 -31.43 -13.75
CA VAL A 501 -0.92 -31.92 -15.00
C VAL A 501 -1.74 -33.06 -15.53
N ASP A 502 -2.07 -33.03 -16.81
CA ASP A 502 -2.72 -34.11 -17.56
C ASP A 502 -1.99 -34.28 -18.90
N GLY A 503 -1.07 -35.22 -18.93
CA GLY A 503 -0.22 -35.50 -20.09
C GLY A 503 0.63 -34.28 -20.51
N SER A 504 0.33 -33.76 -21.69
CA SER A 504 1.01 -32.55 -22.24
C SER A 504 0.33 -31.24 -21.87
N LYS A 505 -0.63 -31.24 -20.97
CA LYS A 505 -1.40 -30.06 -20.56
C LYS A 505 -1.29 -29.81 -19.06
N MET A 506 -1.33 -28.55 -18.68
CA MET A 506 -1.51 -28.09 -17.30
C MET A 506 -2.67 -27.10 -17.23
N SER A 507 -3.35 -27.07 -16.08
CA SER A 507 -4.35 -26.04 -15.81
C SER A 507 -4.48 -25.77 -14.33
N GLY A 508 -4.87 -24.54 -13.97
CA GLY A 508 -5.02 -24.19 -12.57
C GLY A 508 -5.32 -22.72 -12.33
N THR A 509 -4.89 -22.23 -11.17
CA THR A 509 -5.02 -20.83 -10.77
C THR A 509 -3.66 -20.21 -10.50
N VAL A 510 -3.55 -18.90 -10.72
CA VAL A 510 -2.38 -18.10 -10.37
C VAL A 510 -2.81 -16.95 -9.49
N ASN A 511 -2.17 -16.83 -8.33
CA ASN A 511 -2.30 -15.69 -7.44
C ASN A 511 -1.27 -14.64 -7.82
N MET A 512 -1.73 -13.40 -8.07
CA MET A 512 -0.94 -12.27 -8.54
C MET A 512 -0.75 -11.20 -7.44
N GLY A 513 -0.83 -11.61 -6.17
CA GLY A 513 -0.71 -10.69 -5.03
C GLY A 513 -1.88 -9.72 -4.95
N GLU A 514 -1.61 -8.43 -4.95
CA GLU A 514 -2.64 -7.39 -4.85
C GLU A 514 -3.61 -7.33 -6.04
N TYR A 515 -3.25 -7.94 -7.18
CA TYR A 515 -4.09 -8.00 -8.38
C TYR A 515 -5.07 -9.18 -8.38
N GLY A 516 -5.08 -10.00 -7.31
CA GLY A 516 -6.04 -11.10 -7.13
C GLY A 516 -5.60 -12.41 -7.76
N GLU A 517 -6.57 -13.23 -8.12
CA GLU A 517 -6.35 -14.56 -8.65
C GLU A 517 -7.05 -14.73 -10.02
N THR A 518 -6.40 -15.46 -10.93
CA THR A 518 -6.97 -15.79 -12.23
C THR A 518 -6.66 -17.24 -12.62
N THR A 519 -7.21 -17.70 -13.74
CA THR A 519 -6.97 -19.06 -14.28
C THR A 519 -5.85 -19.03 -15.31
N TRP A 520 -5.15 -20.15 -15.42
CA TRP A 520 -4.15 -20.39 -16.45
C TRP A 520 -4.25 -21.82 -17.00
N THR A 521 -3.83 -21.96 -18.24
CA THR A 521 -3.58 -23.25 -18.90
C THR A 521 -2.19 -23.23 -19.51
N ALA A 522 -1.57 -24.39 -19.67
CA ALA A 522 -0.33 -24.49 -20.44
C ALA A 522 -0.31 -25.77 -21.25
N GLU A 523 0.35 -25.71 -22.39
CA GLU A 523 0.61 -26.85 -23.27
C GLU A 523 2.12 -27.01 -23.45
N ARG A 524 2.57 -28.28 -23.48
CA ARG A 524 3.99 -28.58 -23.67
C ARG A 524 4.40 -28.13 -25.08
N ASN A 525 5.42 -27.31 -25.15
CA ASN A 525 6.00 -26.92 -26.43
C ASN A 525 6.83 -28.09 -26.99
N GLN A 526 6.45 -28.60 -28.15
CA GLN A 526 7.08 -29.77 -28.79
C GLN A 526 8.22 -29.37 -29.76
N HIS A 527 8.63 -28.09 -29.78
CA HIS A 527 9.69 -27.62 -30.68
C HIS A 527 11.00 -27.34 -29.98
#